data_bcf76d86dc19ab1998740e5081d9aef0
#
_entry.id   bcf76d86dc19ab1998740e5081d9aef0
#
_cell.length_a   1.000
_cell.length_b   1.000
_cell.length_c   1.000
_cell.angle_alpha   90.00
_cell.angle_beta   90.00
_cell.angle_gamma   90.00
#
_symmetry.space_group_name_H-M   'P 1'
#
loop_
_entity.id
_entity.type
_entity.pdbx_description
1 polymer ?
#
loop_
_entity_poly.entity_id
_entity_poly.type
_entity_poly.pdbx_seq_one_letter_code
_entity_poly.pdbx_strand_id
1 'polypeptide(L)'
;GHDGHAAILLGIAKLFSQKTDKLNGTLICIFQHAEEVPPGGAIELVRAGVMDGVDEIYGLHLSSNYPTGKFGVVNGALTSATDRFDIIAVGKGGHSSLPEQCVDPIVMASQIVLGLQNIVARRISAYDTAVLSVCQIHGGDAYNIIPGEVKITGSVRTFSKELRNRMPEMIKEISEGTARSMGGSCEVAYERGYDSVINDDVLTDRAREVIADWFGEDAVLEIQPVMPGEDFSAFTEAGGCPGVFVEIGTRNEEKGTARPHHNPQYLMDEDGLYYGMGFFAAMVERKLMK
;
A
#
# COMPACT_ATOMS: atom_id res chain seq x y z
N GLY A 1 3.58 -10.06 -13.03
CA GLY A 1 2.16 -9.68 -12.84
C GLY A 1 1.79 -8.41 -13.57
N HIS A 2 2.58 -7.34 -13.43
CA HIS A 2 2.26 -6.02 -14.00
C HIS A 2 2.26 -5.98 -15.55
N ASP A 3 2.94 -6.89 -16.21
CA ASP A 3 2.83 -7.12 -17.67
C ASP A 3 1.40 -7.45 -18.10
N GLY A 4 0.67 -8.20 -17.27
CA GLY A 4 -0.76 -8.47 -17.45
C GLY A 4 -1.62 -7.21 -17.39
N HIS A 5 -1.36 -6.29 -16.42
CA HIS A 5 -2.06 -5.01 -16.33
C HIS A 5 -1.86 -4.18 -17.60
N ALA A 6 -0.61 -4.08 -18.08
CA ALA A 6 -0.28 -3.38 -19.31
C ALA A 6 -0.96 -4.02 -20.53
N ALA A 7 -0.99 -5.36 -20.61
CA ALA A 7 -1.66 -6.10 -21.70
C ALA A 7 -3.15 -5.84 -21.74
N ILE A 8 -3.83 -5.84 -20.57
CA ILE A 8 -5.25 -5.49 -20.45
C ILE A 8 -5.52 -4.09 -21.02
N LEU A 9 -4.74 -3.10 -20.57
CA LEU A 9 -4.95 -1.72 -20.98
C LEU A 9 -4.63 -1.48 -22.46
N LEU A 10 -3.62 -2.15 -23.02
CA LEU A 10 -3.34 -2.14 -24.45
C LEU A 10 -4.51 -2.71 -25.26
N GLY A 11 -5.14 -3.78 -24.77
CA GLY A 11 -6.33 -4.35 -25.37
C GLY A 11 -7.50 -3.35 -25.38
N ILE A 12 -7.71 -2.63 -24.29
CA ILE A 12 -8.74 -1.58 -24.17
C ILE A 12 -8.43 -0.40 -25.11
N ALA A 13 -7.19 0.09 -25.13
CA ALA A 13 -6.78 1.15 -26.04
C ALA A 13 -7.04 0.76 -27.51
N LYS A 14 -6.69 -0.48 -27.90
CA LYS A 14 -6.94 -1.01 -29.22
C LYS A 14 -8.44 -1.12 -29.53
N LEU A 15 -9.25 -1.64 -28.59
CA LEU A 15 -10.68 -1.80 -28.76
C LEU A 15 -11.38 -0.48 -29.03
N PHE A 16 -11.11 0.54 -28.18
CA PHE A 16 -11.82 1.82 -28.26
C PHE A 16 -11.21 2.79 -29.28
N SER A 17 -9.96 2.62 -29.72
CA SER A 17 -9.43 3.36 -30.87
C SER A 17 -10.23 3.12 -32.15
N GLN A 18 -10.93 1.99 -32.25
CA GLN A 18 -11.80 1.64 -33.38
C GLN A 18 -13.26 2.09 -33.19
N LYS A 19 -13.59 2.70 -32.05
CA LYS A 19 -14.96 3.08 -31.66
C LYS A 19 -15.03 4.54 -31.17
N THR A 20 -14.07 5.37 -31.51
CA THR A 20 -13.96 6.76 -31.02
C THR A 20 -15.19 7.60 -31.36
N ASP A 21 -15.85 7.33 -32.49
CA ASP A 21 -17.10 7.96 -32.92
C ASP A 21 -18.31 7.61 -32.01
N LYS A 22 -18.20 6.57 -31.21
CA LYS A 22 -19.26 6.12 -30.29
C LYS A 22 -19.06 6.63 -28.86
N LEU A 23 -17.89 7.21 -28.55
CA LEU A 23 -17.60 7.71 -27.22
C LEU A 23 -18.18 9.12 -27.04
N ASN A 24 -18.99 9.28 -26.00
CA ASN A 24 -19.49 10.58 -25.54
C ASN A 24 -18.59 11.11 -24.40
N GLY A 25 -17.34 11.41 -24.73
CA GLY A 25 -16.32 11.87 -23.79
C GLY A 25 -14.92 11.41 -24.20
N THR A 26 -13.99 11.46 -23.26
CA THR A 26 -12.58 11.11 -23.48
C THR A 26 -12.21 9.91 -22.63
N LEU A 27 -11.58 8.90 -23.22
CA LEU A 27 -10.94 7.79 -22.53
C LEU A 27 -9.43 8.03 -22.52
N ILE A 28 -8.85 8.12 -21.32
CA ILE A 28 -7.40 8.26 -21.11
C ILE A 28 -6.87 6.92 -20.61
N CYS A 29 -5.90 6.34 -21.33
CA CYS A 29 -5.21 5.12 -20.91
C CYS A 29 -3.86 5.52 -20.29
N ILE A 30 -3.69 5.26 -18.99
CA ILE A 30 -2.48 5.62 -18.24
C ILE A 30 -1.60 4.38 -18.07
N PHE A 31 -0.42 4.39 -18.69
CA PHE A 31 0.62 3.35 -18.51
C PHE A 31 1.69 3.90 -17.58
N GLN A 32 1.67 3.45 -16.35
CA GLN A 32 2.50 3.94 -15.28
C GLN A 32 3.77 3.09 -15.11
N HIS A 33 4.83 3.68 -14.61
CA HIS A 33 6.10 3.03 -14.24
C HIS A 33 6.27 2.99 -12.72
N ALA A 34 7.23 2.18 -12.25
CA ALA A 34 7.83 2.20 -10.91
C ALA A 34 6.84 2.08 -9.73
N GLU A 35 5.74 1.32 -9.88
CA GLU A 35 4.79 1.11 -8.77
C GLU A 35 5.47 0.47 -7.56
N GLU A 36 6.40 -0.48 -7.76
CA GLU A 36 7.09 -1.21 -6.70
C GLU A 36 8.23 -0.41 -6.01
N VAL A 37 8.50 0.81 -6.47
CA VAL A 37 9.63 1.61 -5.98
C VAL A 37 9.15 2.98 -5.51
N PRO A 38 8.97 3.18 -4.18
CA PRO A 38 8.56 4.50 -3.65
C PRO A 38 9.49 5.63 -4.13
N PRO A 39 8.94 6.82 -4.42
CA PRO A 39 7.57 7.27 -4.18
C PRO A 39 6.53 6.84 -5.23
N GLY A 40 6.88 5.95 -6.16
CA GLY A 40 6.01 5.48 -7.23
C GLY A 40 5.92 6.43 -8.44
N GLY A 41 5.53 5.86 -9.58
CA GLY A 41 5.36 6.63 -10.81
C GLY A 41 4.06 7.42 -10.87
N ALA A 42 3.02 7.01 -10.12
CA ALA A 42 1.73 7.68 -10.11
C ALA A 42 1.84 9.15 -9.70
N ILE A 43 2.57 9.46 -8.64
CA ILE A 43 2.74 10.84 -8.16
C ILE A 43 3.50 11.72 -9.18
N GLU A 44 4.41 11.14 -9.95
CA GLU A 44 5.11 11.86 -11.03
C GLU A 44 4.15 12.21 -12.16
N LEU A 45 3.28 11.28 -12.56
CA LEU A 45 2.25 11.50 -13.56
C LEU A 45 1.23 12.55 -13.12
N VAL A 46 0.81 12.52 -11.85
CA VAL A 46 -0.09 13.55 -11.27
C VAL A 46 0.57 14.93 -11.35
N ARG A 47 1.85 15.05 -10.95
CA ARG A 47 2.60 16.32 -11.05
C ARG A 47 2.79 16.78 -12.50
N ALA A 48 2.82 15.87 -13.45
CA ALA A 48 2.86 16.19 -14.88
C ALA A 48 1.49 16.60 -15.47
N GLY A 49 0.42 16.59 -14.65
CA GLY A 49 -0.92 17.05 -15.07
C GLY A 49 -1.78 15.97 -15.72
N VAL A 50 -1.45 14.67 -15.55
CA VAL A 50 -2.24 13.58 -16.18
C VAL A 50 -3.69 13.54 -15.70
N MET A 51 -3.96 14.10 -14.51
CA MET A 51 -5.29 14.13 -13.91
C MET A 51 -6.07 15.42 -14.24
N ASP A 52 -5.52 16.34 -15.02
CA ASP A 52 -6.19 17.59 -15.38
C ASP A 52 -7.43 17.33 -16.25
N GLY A 53 -8.61 17.63 -15.72
CA GLY A 53 -9.89 17.43 -16.40
C GLY A 53 -10.38 15.97 -16.42
N VAL A 54 -9.81 15.10 -15.58
CA VAL A 54 -10.29 13.73 -15.39
C VAL A 54 -11.42 13.73 -14.37
N ASP A 55 -12.58 13.16 -14.74
CA ASP A 55 -13.76 13.09 -13.88
C ASP A 55 -13.75 11.87 -12.95
N GLU A 56 -13.24 10.73 -13.43
CA GLU A 56 -13.23 9.44 -12.72
C GLU A 56 -12.02 8.61 -13.16
N ILE A 57 -11.41 7.85 -12.25
CA ILE A 57 -10.31 6.94 -12.56
C ILE A 57 -10.62 5.51 -12.10
N TYR A 58 -10.21 4.53 -12.91
CA TYR A 58 -10.39 3.10 -12.65
C TYR A 58 -9.06 2.37 -12.75
N GLY A 59 -8.74 1.60 -11.72
CA GLY A 59 -7.58 0.73 -11.67
C GLY A 59 -7.97 -0.72 -11.40
N LEU A 60 -7.05 -1.63 -11.68
CA LEU A 60 -7.20 -3.03 -11.33
C LEU A 60 -5.85 -3.65 -10.95
N HIS A 61 -5.91 -4.70 -10.13
CA HIS A 61 -4.77 -5.59 -9.89
C HIS A 61 -5.15 -7.05 -10.13
N LEU A 62 -4.31 -7.78 -10.86
CA LEU A 62 -4.46 -9.23 -11.04
C LEU A 62 -4.00 -9.93 -9.76
N SER A 63 -4.85 -10.76 -9.17
CA SER A 63 -4.62 -11.32 -7.84
C SER A 63 -4.74 -12.84 -7.81
N SER A 64 -3.67 -13.52 -7.39
CA SER A 64 -3.69 -14.96 -7.12
C SER A 64 -4.39 -15.34 -5.81
N ASN A 65 -4.90 -14.38 -5.06
CA ASN A 65 -5.68 -14.64 -3.86
C ASN A 65 -7.11 -15.07 -4.17
N TYR A 66 -7.62 -14.71 -5.34
CA TYR A 66 -9.02 -14.97 -5.76
C TYR A 66 -9.08 -15.86 -6.99
N PRO A 67 -10.10 -16.74 -7.09
CA PRO A 67 -10.28 -17.58 -8.27
C PRO A 67 -10.45 -16.76 -9.55
N THR A 68 -9.94 -17.28 -10.67
CA THR A 68 -10.17 -16.70 -12.00
C THR A 68 -11.66 -16.50 -12.27
N GLY A 69 -12.03 -15.33 -12.79
CA GLY A 69 -13.42 -14.95 -13.02
C GLY A 69 -14.13 -14.29 -11.84
N LYS A 70 -13.43 -14.07 -10.72
CA LYS A 70 -13.94 -13.34 -9.56
C LYS A 70 -13.29 -11.95 -9.46
N PHE A 71 -14.05 -11.00 -8.95
CA PHE A 71 -13.65 -9.61 -8.78
C PHE A 71 -13.76 -9.23 -7.31
N GLY A 72 -12.65 -8.93 -6.67
CA GLY A 72 -12.62 -8.44 -5.31
C GLY A 72 -12.94 -6.94 -5.27
N VAL A 73 -14.00 -6.58 -4.56
CA VAL A 73 -14.49 -5.21 -4.44
C VAL A 73 -14.68 -4.86 -2.97
N VAL A 74 -14.39 -3.62 -2.60
CA VAL A 74 -14.62 -3.09 -1.25
C VAL A 74 -14.84 -1.59 -1.32
N ASN A 75 -15.80 -1.07 -0.56
CA ASN A 75 -16.00 0.37 -0.38
C ASN A 75 -14.96 0.94 0.60
N GLY A 76 -14.55 2.18 0.37
CA GLY A 76 -13.57 2.81 1.22
C GLY A 76 -12.17 2.22 1.07
N ALA A 77 -11.48 1.98 2.18
CA ALA A 77 -10.09 1.54 2.14
C ALA A 77 -9.92 0.16 1.51
N LEU A 78 -9.08 0.06 0.47
CA LEU A 78 -8.67 -1.20 -0.16
C LEU A 78 -7.26 -1.59 0.26
N THR A 79 -6.28 -0.69 0.13
CA THR A 79 -4.88 -0.95 0.52
C THR A 79 -4.46 -0.07 1.69
N SER A 80 -3.45 -0.47 2.46
CA SER A 80 -2.95 0.39 3.54
C SER A 80 -1.99 1.46 3.03
N ALA A 81 -1.91 2.57 3.78
CA ALA A 81 -0.78 3.48 3.68
C ALA A 81 0.51 2.79 4.14
N THR A 82 1.65 3.19 3.56
CA THR A 82 2.95 2.59 3.82
C THR A 82 3.93 3.65 4.29
N ASP A 83 4.37 3.54 5.54
CA ASP A 83 5.33 4.49 6.09
C ASP A 83 6.54 3.75 6.69
N ARG A 84 7.65 4.47 6.79
CA ARG A 84 8.90 4.00 7.38
C ARG A 84 9.30 4.91 8.54
N PHE A 85 9.90 4.34 9.55
CA PHE A 85 10.59 5.11 10.59
C PHE A 85 12.00 4.58 10.81
N ASP A 86 12.91 5.50 11.13
CA ASP A 86 14.26 5.23 11.60
C ASP A 86 14.44 5.93 12.96
N ILE A 87 14.99 5.21 13.94
CA ILE A 87 15.30 5.72 15.26
C ILE A 87 16.78 5.44 15.54
N ILE A 88 17.53 6.47 15.94
CA ILE A 88 18.90 6.32 16.41
C ILE A 88 18.87 6.55 17.92
N ALA A 89 19.03 5.48 18.69
CA ALA A 89 19.17 5.54 20.14
C ALA A 89 20.62 5.91 20.46
N VAL A 90 20.84 7.06 21.08
CA VAL A 90 22.14 7.62 21.37
C VAL A 90 22.44 7.53 22.86
N GLY A 91 23.54 6.86 23.18
CA GLY A 91 24.01 6.66 24.53
C GLY A 91 25.46 7.17 24.70
N LYS A 92 26.18 6.50 25.59
CA LYS A 92 27.61 6.72 25.85
C LYS A 92 28.29 5.36 25.90
N GLY A 93 29.07 5.05 24.87
CA GLY A 93 29.84 3.81 24.81
C GLY A 93 30.97 3.70 25.80
N GLY A 94 31.47 2.50 25.98
CA GLY A 94 32.62 2.23 26.85
C GLY A 94 32.90 0.75 27.05
N HIS A 95 33.78 0.43 28.02
CA HIS A 95 34.16 -0.94 28.32
C HIS A 95 33.00 -1.67 29.03
N SER A 96 32.62 -2.84 28.56
CA SER A 96 31.48 -3.62 29.09
C SER A 96 31.55 -4.00 30.56
N SER A 97 32.80 -4.02 31.16
CA SER A 97 32.99 -4.29 32.57
C SER A 97 32.84 -3.06 33.47
N LEU A 98 32.63 -1.86 32.89
CA LEU A 98 32.44 -0.58 33.61
C LEU A 98 31.11 0.07 33.16
N PRO A 99 29.97 -0.62 33.27
CA PRO A 99 28.69 -0.15 32.75
C PRO A 99 28.20 1.13 33.42
N GLU A 100 28.62 1.40 34.68
CA GLU A 100 28.29 2.63 35.43
C GLU A 100 28.90 3.90 34.81
N GLN A 101 29.89 3.77 33.93
CA GLN A 101 30.51 4.89 33.18
C GLN A 101 29.86 5.10 31.80
N CYS A 102 28.91 4.26 31.42
CA CYS A 102 28.25 4.22 30.13
C CYS A 102 26.77 4.62 30.22
N VAL A 103 26.18 4.90 29.08
CA VAL A 103 24.76 4.92 28.87
C VAL A 103 24.50 3.94 27.70
N ASP A 104 23.96 2.77 28.01
CA ASP A 104 23.90 1.66 27.07
C ASP A 104 22.76 1.82 26.05
N PRO A 105 23.05 2.09 24.78
CA PRO A 105 22.03 2.26 23.77
C PRO A 105 21.42 0.94 23.28
N ILE A 106 22.04 -0.21 23.55
CA ILE A 106 21.45 -1.54 23.22
C ILE A 106 20.29 -1.82 24.15
N VAL A 107 20.45 -1.61 25.45
CA VAL A 107 19.36 -1.74 26.42
C VAL A 107 18.27 -0.72 26.14
N MET A 108 18.65 0.52 25.84
CA MET A 108 17.72 1.59 25.46
C MET A 108 16.89 1.23 24.23
N ALA A 109 17.52 0.77 23.15
CA ALA A 109 16.86 0.34 21.91
C ALA A 109 15.88 -0.80 22.17
N SER A 110 16.26 -1.76 23.02
CA SER A 110 15.40 -2.88 23.41
C SER A 110 14.14 -2.40 24.12
N GLN A 111 14.24 -1.41 25.02
CA GLN A 111 13.10 -0.83 25.71
C GLN A 111 12.23 0.03 24.75
N ILE A 112 12.84 0.76 23.81
CA ILE A 112 12.11 1.48 22.76
C ILE A 112 11.27 0.51 21.94
N VAL A 113 11.83 -0.61 21.47
CA VAL A 113 11.09 -1.62 20.70
C VAL A 113 9.87 -2.15 21.45
N LEU A 114 10.04 -2.46 22.74
CA LEU A 114 8.92 -2.90 23.59
C LEU A 114 7.90 -1.77 23.82
N GLY A 115 8.38 -0.56 24.04
CA GLY A 115 7.54 0.62 24.23
C GLY A 115 6.66 0.94 23.02
N LEU A 116 7.20 0.81 21.80
CA LEU A 116 6.48 1.04 20.56
C LEU A 116 5.26 0.11 20.38
N GLN A 117 5.30 -1.10 20.96
CA GLN A 117 4.16 -2.03 20.90
C GLN A 117 2.92 -1.46 21.62
N ASN A 118 3.09 -0.54 22.56
CA ASN A 118 1.97 0.13 23.23
C ASN A 118 1.15 1.01 22.29
N ILE A 119 1.72 1.47 21.17
CA ILE A 119 0.97 2.31 20.21
C ILE A 119 -0.25 1.55 19.73
N VAL A 120 -0.06 0.39 19.12
CA VAL A 120 -1.16 -0.42 18.60
C VAL A 120 -2.01 -1.02 19.72
N ALA A 121 -1.37 -1.45 20.80
CA ALA A 121 -2.08 -2.13 21.87
C ALA A 121 -2.89 -1.21 22.81
N ARG A 122 -2.52 0.09 22.95
CA ARG A 122 -3.06 0.95 24.03
C ARG A 122 -3.31 2.40 23.63
N ARG A 123 -2.84 2.89 22.49
CA ARG A 123 -2.94 4.31 22.13
C ARG A 123 -3.83 4.62 20.92
N ILE A 124 -4.28 3.60 20.21
CA ILE A 124 -5.26 3.72 19.13
C ILE A 124 -6.59 3.09 19.55
N SER A 125 -7.67 3.46 18.86
CA SER A 125 -8.99 2.87 19.08
C SER A 125 -8.97 1.37 18.75
N ALA A 126 -9.76 0.57 19.48
CA ALA A 126 -9.94 -0.85 19.17
C ALA A 126 -10.64 -1.10 17.81
N TYR A 127 -11.26 -0.06 17.24
CA TYR A 127 -11.86 -0.10 15.91
C TYR A 127 -10.91 0.33 14.79
N ASP A 128 -9.76 0.92 15.14
CA ASP A 128 -8.74 1.31 14.18
C ASP A 128 -7.82 0.12 13.87
N THR A 129 -7.39 0.04 12.61
CA THR A 129 -6.44 -0.97 12.18
C THR A 129 -5.09 -0.31 11.87
N ALA A 130 -4.04 -0.77 12.54
CA ALA A 130 -2.67 -0.38 12.25
C ALA A 130 -1.71 -1.55 12.47
N VAL A 131 -0.62 -1.55 11.71
CA VAL A 131 0.55 -2.39 11.95
C VAL A 131 1.75 -1.49 12.19
N LEU A 132 2.50 -1.76 13.26
CA LEU A 132 3.80 -1.16 13.54
C LEU A 132 4.78 -2.31 13.77
N SER A 133 5.75 -2.43 12.87
CA SER A 133 6.76 -3.49 12.94
C SER A 133 8.15 -2.90 12.97
N VAL A 134 8.96 -3.31 13.96
CA VAL A 134 10.40 -3.09 13.94
C VAL A 134 11.02 -4.22 13.12
N CYS A 135 11.72 -3.86 12.05
CA CYS A 135 12.28 -4.83 11.09
C CYS A 135 13.79 -4.97 11.19
N GLN A 136 14.48 -3.98 11.77
CA GLN A 136 15.93 -3.98 11.88
C GLN A 136 16.38 -3.34 13.20
N ILE A 137 17.43 -3.90 13.81
CA ILE A 137 18.17 -3.33 14.91
C ILE A 137 19.65 -3.56 14.63
N HIS A 138 20.44 -2.50 14.60
CA HIS A 138 21.87 -2.56 14.33
C HIS A 138 22.66 -1.74 15.35
N GLY A 139 23.66 -2.35 16.00
CA GLY A 139 24.57 -1.66 16.92
C GLY A 139 25.57 -2.61 17.52
N GLY A 140 26.77 -2.07 17.80
CA GLY A 140 27.89 -2.80 18.40
C GLY A 140 28.69 -3.65 17.42
N ASP A 141 30.03 -3.59 17.55
CA ASP A 141 30.98 -4.31 16.67
C ASP A 141 31.83 -5.34 17.45
N ALA A 142 31.89 -5.22 18.79
CA ALA A 142 32.70 -6.07 19.62
C ALA A 142 31.97 -6.51 20.88
N TYR A 143 32.18 -7.76 21.31
CA TYR A 143 31.49 -8.39 22.45
C TYR A 143 31.78 -7.73 23.81
N ASN A 144 32.86 -6.97 23.94
CA ASN A 144 33.31 -6.34 25.18
C ASN A 144 33.26 -4.79 25.13
N ILE A 145 32.59 -4.22 24.14
CA ILE A 145 32.43 -2.75 24.00
C ILE A 145 30.94 -2.44 23.91
N ILE A 146 30.46 -1.57 24.82
CA ILE A 146 29.14 -0.94 24.69
C ILE A 146 29.26 0.14 23.60
N PRO A 147 28.41 0.09 22.55
CA PRO A 147 28.47 1.08 21.45
C PRO A 147 27.99 2.46 21.90
N GLY A 148 28.24 3.49 21.09
CA GLY A 148 27.72 4.84 21.31
C GLY A 148 26.28 5.03 20.86
N GLU A 149 25.82 4.22 19.88
CA GLU A 149 24.49 4.32 19.30
C GLU A 149 23.96 2.96 18.81
N VAL A 150 22.64 2.89 18.64
CA VAL A 150 21.93 1.76 18.01
C VAL A 150 20.87 2.31 17.09
N LYS A 151 20.85 1.81 15.85
CA LYS A 151 19.83 2.12 14.85
C LYS A 151 18.70 1.09 14.88
N ILE A 152 17.45 1.59 14.88
CA ILE A 152 16.22 0.81 14.76
C ILE A 152 15.50 1.29 13.51
N THR A 153 15.05 0.36 12.66
CA THR A 153 14.25 0.69 11.46
C THR A 153 12.97 -0.15 11.47
N GLY A 154 11.85 0.48 11.10
CA GLY A 154 10.59 -0.21 11.05
C GLY A 154 9.61 0.37 10.02
N SER A 155 8.45 -0.27 9.92
CA SER A 155 7.37 0.13 9.04
C SER A 155 6.08 0.34 9.81
N VAL A 156 5.24 1.22 9.25
CA VAL A 156 3.88 1.49 9.74
C VAL A 156 2.90 1.27 8.60
N ARG A 157 1.76 0.64 8.90
CA ARG A 157 0.63 0.47 7.99
C ARG A 157 -0.62 0.99 8.67
N THR A 158 -1.41 1.79 7.95
CA THR A 158 -2.68 2.34 8.44
C THR A 158 -3.66 2.48 7.27
N PHE A 159 -4.96 2.43 7.56
CA PHE A 159 -6.00 2.74 6.58
C PHE A 159 -6.52 4.17 6.76
N SER A 160 -6.65 4.62 8.00
CA SER A 160 -7.16 5.95 8.34
C SER A 160 -6.09 7.02 8.19
N LYS A 161 -6.39 8.08 7.44
CA LYS A 161 -5.54 9.27 7.28
C LYS A 161 -5.33 9.99 8.63
N GLU A 162 -6.35 10.01 9.48
CA GLU A 162 -6.26 10.58 10.82
C GLU A 162 -5.25 9.81 11.68
N LEU A 163 -5.38 8.48 11.73
CA LEU A 163 -4.44 7.64 12.48
C LEU A 163 -3.03 7.76 11.92
N ARG A 164 -2.85 7.71 10.58
CA ARG A 164 -1.56 7.89 9.93
C ARG A 164 -0.86 9.18 10.36
N ASN A 165 -1.63 10.27 10.46
CA ASN A 165 -1.10 11.58 10.86
C ASN A 165 -0.62 11.62 12.33
N ARG A 166 -1.16 10.77 13.21
CA ARG A 166 -0.79 10.67 14.63
C ARG A 166 0.41 9.77 14.88
N MET A 167 0.70 8.82 13.97
CA MET A 167 1.76 7.81 14.17
C MET A 167 3.14 8.42 14.43
N PRO A 168 3.62 9.42 13.65
CA PRO A 168 4.95 10.00 13.86
C PRO A 168 5.13 10.53 15.28
N GLU A 169 4.15 11.28 15.81
CA GLU A 169 4.25 11.86 17.14
C GLU A 169 4.24 10.79 18.23
N MET A 170 3.38 9.76 18.10
CA MET A 170 3.34 8.65 19.08
C MET A 170 4.65 7.87 19.12
N ILE A 171 5.27 7.64 17.96
CA ILE A 171 6.59 6.98 17.87
C ILE A 171 7.65 7.84 18.53
N LYS A 172 7.67 9.13 18.23
CA LYS A 172 8.61 10.09 18.78
C LYS A 172 8.51 10.20 20.31
N GLU A 173 7.29 10.41 20.83
CA GLU A 173 7.05 10.53 22.29
C GLU A 173 7.57 9.31 23.06
N ILE A 174 7.27 8.09 22.58
CA ILE A 174 7.70 6.86 23.25
C ILE A 174 9.21 6.72 23.18
N SER A 175 9.79 6.93 22.00
CA SER A 175 11.22 6.75 21.78
C SER A 175 12.05 7.75 22.60
N GLU A 176 11.73 9.04 22.53
CA GLU A 176 12.41 10.10 23.29
C GLU A 176 12.17 9.96 24.80
N GLY A 177 10.93 9.62 25.21
CA GLY A 177 10.62 9.40 26.62
C GLY A 177 11.41 8.26 27.22
N THR A 178 11.51 7.14 26.50
CA THR A 178 12.30 5.96 26.89
C THR A 178 13.79 6.32 26.97
N ALA A 179 14.35 6.94 25.94
CA ALA A 179 15.75 7.31 25.89
C ALA A 179 16.13 8.25 27.05
N ARG A 180 15.33 9.28 27.33
CA ARG A 180 15.54 10.20 28.46
C ARG A 180 15.50 9.50 29.81
N SER A 181 14.57 8.56 30.01
CA SER A 181 14.46 7.82 31.28
C SER A 181 15.71 6.98 31.59
N MET A 182 16.48 6.64 30.56
CA MET A 182 17.71 5.85 30.64
C MET A 182 19.00 6.72 30.59
N GLY A 183 18.86 8.05 30.58
CA GLY A 183 19.98 8.98 30.58
C GLY A 183 20.59 9.24 29.21
N GLY A 184 19.95 8.80 28.13
CA GLY A 184 20.37 9.05 26.77
C GLY A 184 19.40 9.93 25.99
N SER A 185 19.52 9.88 24.66
CA SER A 185 18.63 10.57 23.72
C SER A 185 18.32 9.69 22.52
N CYS A 186 17.38 10.11 21.69
CA CYS A 186 17.21 9.50 20.38
C CYS A 186 16.82 10.52 19.31
N GLU A 187 17.13 10.20 18.07
CA GLU A 187 16.67 10.90 16.88
C GLU A 187 15.65 10.04 16.17
N VAL A 188 14.54 10.63 15.76
CA VAL A 188 13.45 9.91 15.06
C VAL A 188 13.22 10.58 13.72
N ALA A 189 13.41 9.81 12.65
CA ALA A 189 13.01 10.18 11.30
C ALA A 189 11.78 9.36 10.89
N TYR A 190 10.84 9.99 10.21
CA TYR A 190 9.63 9.35 9.70
C TYR A 190 9.42 9.74 8.24
N GLU A 191 9.33 8.74 7.39
CA GLU A 191 9.14 8.89 5.94
C GLU A 191 7.78 8.34 5.54
N ARG A 192 6.99 9.18 4.87
CA ARG A 192 5.71 8.78 4.31
C ARG A 192 5.90 8.16 2.94
N GLY A 193 5.40 6.94 2.77
CA GLY A 193 5.28 6.29 1.48
C GLY A 193 3.88 6.51 0.88
N TYR A 194 3.32 5.47 0.25
CA TYR A 194 2.00 5.56 -0.39
C TYR A 194 0.88 5.86 0.60
N ASP A 195 -0.12 6.58 0.14
CA ASP A 195 -1.38 6.71 0.85
C ASP A 195 -2.20 5.40 0.73
N SER A 196 -3.23 5.25 1.54
CA SER A 196 -4.22 4.19 1.37
C SER A 196 -5.02 4.43 0.09
N VAL A 197 -5.22 3.40 -0.72
CA VAL A 197 -6.21 3.47 -1.80
C VAL A 197 -7.59 3.46 -1.16
N ILE A 198 -8.32 4.54 -1.36
CA ILE A 198 -9.70 4.70 -0.89
C ILE A 198 -10.61 4.69 -2.10
N ASN A 199 -11.40 3.63 -2.23
CA ASN A 199 -12.40 3.51 -3.27
C ASN A 199 -13.57 4.45 -3.00
N ASP A 200 -13.98 5.21 -4.02
CA ASP A 200 -15.20 6.04 -3.96
C ASP A 200 -16.43 5.14 -3.92
N ASP A 201 -17.35 5.39 -2.98
CA ASP A 201 -18.51 4.53 -2.76
C ASP A 201 -19.44 4.44 -3.99
N VAL A 202 -19.68 5.57 -4.68
CA VAL A 202 -20.58 5.60 -5.85
C VAL A 202 -19.96 4.86 -7.02
N LEU A 203 -18.64 5.01 -7.24
CA LEU A 203 -17.93 4.31 -8.31
C LEU A 203 -17.79 2.82 -7.99
N THR A 204 -17.64 2.48 -6.73
CA THR A 204 -17.56 1.08 -6.27
C THR A 204 -18.89 0.36 -6.47
N ASP A 205 -20.01 0.99 -6.14
CA ASP A 205 -21.35 0.43 -6.38
C ASP A 205 -21.60 0.25 -7.89
N ARG A 206 -21.19 1.22 -8.70
CA ARG A 206 -21.25 1.10 -10.17
C ARG A 206 -20.38 -0.07 -10.67
N ALA A 207 -19.18 -0.24 -10.12
CA ALA A 207 -18.33 -1.37 -10.49
C ALA A 207 -18.98 -2.71 -10.17
N ARG A 208 -19.63 -2.85 -8.98
CA ARG A 208 -20.41 -4.07 -8.63
C ARG A 208 -21.52 -4.36 -9.61
N GLU A 209 -22.33 -3.34 -9.92
CA GLU A 209 -23.44 -3.48 -10.90
C GLU A 209 -22.90 -3.96 -12.25
N VAL A 210 -21.84 -3.32 -12.75
CA VAL A 210 -21.23 -3.68 -14.03
C VAL A 210 -20.66 -5.11 -14.00
N ILE A 211 -20.00 -5.51 -12.93
CA ILE A 211 -19.48 -6.88 -12.79
C ILE A 211 -20.63 -7.88 -12.75
N ALA A 212 -21.68 -7.61 -11.99
CA ALA A 212 -22.85 -8.49 -11.91
C ALA A 212 -23.58 -8.62 -13.26
N ASP A 213 -23.76 -7.51 -13.96
CA ASP A 213 -24.45 -7.49 -15.29
C ASP A 213 -23.68 -8.27 -16.37
N TRP A 214 -22.32 -8.20 -16.35
CA TRP A 214 -21.51 -8.77 -17.43
C TRP A 214 -20.99 -10.18 -17.13
N PHE A 215 -20.73 -10.48 -15.85
CA PHE A 215 -20.08 -11.73 -15.44
C PHE A 215 -20.92 -12.57 -14.47
N GLY A 216 -22.08 -12.05 -14.05
CA GLY A 216 -22.97 -12.69 -13.09
C GLY A 216 -22.72 -12.21 -11.65
N GLU A 217 -23.78 -12.27 -10.83
CA GLU A 217 -23.70 -11.81 -9.43
C GLU A 217 -22.65 -12.55 -8.59
N ASP A 218 -22.44 -13.83 -8.86
CA ASP A 218 -21.45 -14.65 -8.16
C ASP A 218 -20.00 -14.32 -8.56
N ALA A 219 -19.77 -13.48 -9.58
CA ALA A 219 -18.45 -12.95 -9.91
C ALA A 219 -17.98 -11.88 -8.92
N VAL A 220 -18.91 -11.19 -8.25
CA VAL A 220 -18.57 -10.16 -7.24
C VAL A 220 -18.17 -10.82 -5.92
N LEU A 221 -17.00 -10.49 -5.41
CA LEU A 221 -16.54 -10.88 -4.07
C LEU A 221 -16.37 -9.63 -3.21
N GLU A 222 -17.11 -9.57 -2.09
CA GLU A 222 -16.82 -8.59 -1.05
C GLU A 222 -15.55 -9.01 -0.31
N ILE A 223 -14.50 -8.18 -0.42
CA ILE A 223 -13.21 -8.46 0.17
C ILE A 223 -12.94 -7.56 1.38
N GLN A 224 -11.99 -7.98 2.21
CA GLN A 224 -11.46 -7.13 3.27
C GLN A 224 -10.31 -6.28 2.73
N PRO A 225 -10.07 -5.09 3.31
CA PRO A 225 -8.86 -4.31 3.03
C PRO A 225 -7.58 -5.13 3.21
N VAL A 226 -6.57 -4.85 2.38
CA VAL A 226 -5.28 -5.55 2.40
C VAL A 226 -4.15 -4.65 2.90
N MET A 227 -3.12 -5.25 3.51
CA MET A 227 -1.99 -4.50 4.08
C MET A 227 -0.90 -4.06 3.09
N PRO A 228 -0.69 -4.66 1.92
CA PRO A 228 0.19 -4.09 0.89
C PRO A 228 -0.22 -2.67 0.52
N GLY A 229 0.74 -1.86 0.07
CA GLY A 229 0.48 -0.51 -0.46
C GLY A 229 0.32 -0.56 -1.97
N GLU A 230 -0.24 0.53 -2.52
CA GLU A 230 -0.48 0.71 -3.95
C GLU A 230 -0.43 2.22 -4.25
N ASP A 231 0.37 2.64 -5.22
CA ASP A 231 0.54 4.06 -5.52
C ASP A 231 -0.58 4.67 -6.37
N PHE A 232 -1.55 3.86 -6.82
CA PHE A 232 -2.82 4.35 -7.40
C PHE A 232 -3.48 5.40 -6.51
N SER A 233 -3.28 5.32 -5.20
CA SER A 233 -3.71 6.31 -4.22
C SER A 233 -3.29 7.75 -4.57
N ALA A 234 -2.19 7.95 -5.28
CA ALA A 234 -1.75 9.27 -5.71
C ALA A 234 -2.71 9.92 -6.71
N PHE A 235 -3.36 9.16 -7.59
CA PHE A 235 -4.34 9.68 -8.54
C PHE A 235 -5.60 10.18 -7.82
N THR A 236 -6.02 9.51 -6.75
CA THR A 236 -7.22 9.88 -6.00
C THR A 236 -6.94 10.97 -4.97
N GLU A 237 -5.86 10.86 -4.19
CA GLU A 237 -5.52 11.83 -3.12
C GLU A 237 -4.89 13.11 -3.67
N ALA A 238 -3.75 13.02 -4.36
CA ALA A 238 -3.05 14.18 -4.88
C ALA A 238 -3.67 14.69 -6.18
N GLY A 239 -4.19 13.81 -7.02
CA GLY A 239 -4.91 14.16 -8.25
C GLY A 239 -6.33 14.67 -7.99
N GLY A 240 -6.90 14.40 -6.81
CA GLY A 240 -8.23 14.88 -6.40
C GLY A 240 -9.37 14.29 -7.22
N CYS A 241 -9.19 13.11 -7.81
CA CYS A 241 -10.16 12.46 -8.68
C CYS A 241 -10.81 11.28 -7.97
N PRO A 242 -12.16 11.14 -7.96
CA PRO A 242 -12.78 9.93 -7.43
C PRO A 242 -12.36 8.72 -8.25
N GLY A 243 -12.03 7.63 -7.58
CA GLY A 243 -11.53 6.43 -8.24
C GLY A 243 -11.99 5.14 -7.60
N VAL A 244 -11.90 4.06 -8.35
CA VAL A 244 -12.07 2.71 -7.84
C VAL A 244 -10.97 1.79 -8.36
N PHE A 245 -10.45 0.96 -7.48
CA PHE A 245 -9.46 -0.05 -7.75
C PHE A 245 -10.04 -1.41 -7.38
N VAL A 246 -10.00 -2.38 -8.28
CA VAL A 246 -10.56 -3.71 -8.08
C VAL A 246 -9.49 -4.78 -8.18
N GLU A 247 -9.66 -5.87 -7.41
CA GLU A 247 -8.85 -7.07 -7.52
C GLU A 247 -9.48 -8.03 -8.54
N ILE A 248 -8.70 -8.58 -9.45
CA ILE A 248 -9.17 -9.55 -10.43
C ILE A 248 -8.49 -10.90 -10.18
N GLY A 249 -9.29 -11.92 -9.91
CA GLY A 249 -8.81 -13.26 -9.64
C GLY A 249 -8.07 -13.88 -10.82
N THR A 250 -6.92 -14.48 -10.51
CA THR A 250 -6.07 -15.24 -11.45
C THR A 250 -5.65 -16.59 -10.89
N ARG A 251 -6.27 -17.01 -9.78
CA ARG A 251 -5.99 -18.30 -9.14
C ARG A 251 -6.72 -19.42 -9.84
N ASN A 252 -5.94 -20.40 -10.30
CA ASN A 252 -6.45 -21.63 -10.88
C ASN A 252 -5.54 -22.78 -10.45
N GLU A 253 -6.03 -23.64 -9.56
CA GLU A 253 -5.24 -24.75 -9.02
C GLU A 253 -4.83 -25.75 -10.11
N GLU A 254 -5.71 -26.01 -11.08
CA GLU A 254 -5.46 -26.94 -12.17
C GLU A 254 -4.36 -26.45 -13.13
N LYS A 255 -4.27 -25.12 -13.32
CA LYS A 255 -3.23 -24.48 -14.12
C LYS A 255 -1.97 -24.15 -13.29
N GLY A 256 -1.97 -24.41 -11.98
CA GLY A 256 -0.83 -24.16 -11.09
C GLY A 256 -0.57 -22.67 -10.78
N THR A 257 -1.57 -21.81 -10.89
CA THR A 257 -1.43 -20.35 -10.73
C THR A 257 -1.83 -19.84 -9.33
N ALA A 258 -1.76 -20.71 -8.31
CA ALA A 258 -2.15 -20.38 -6.94
C ALA A 258 -1.01 -19.79 -6.08
N ARG A 259 0.17 -19.56 -6.66
CA ARG A 259 1.30 -19.01 -5.92
C ARG A 259 1.14 -17.52 -5.70
N PRO A 260 1.52 -17.00 -4.50
CA PRO A 260 1.39 -15.59 -4.20
C PRO A 260 2.30 -14.71 -5.08
N HIS A 261 1.95 -13.43 -5.19
CA HIS A 261 2.80 -12.42 -5.80
C HIS A 261 4.20 -12.39 -5.16
N HIS A 262 5.20 -11.88 -5.88
CA HIS A 262 6.62 -11.83 -5.48
C HIS A 262 7.27 -13.22 -5.27
N ASN A 263 6.58 -14.31 -5.58
CA ASN A 263 7.19 -15.63 -5.62
C ASN A 263 7.99 -15.80 -6.94
N PRO A 264 9.24 -16.31 -6.93
CA PRO A 264 10.02 -16.51 -8.16
C PRO A 264 9.36 -17.44 -9.19
N GLN A 265 8.41 -18.23 -8.76
CA GLN A 265 7.66 -19.15 -9.62
C GLN A 265 6.19 -18.70 -9.77
N TYR A 266 5.93 -17.40 -9.59
CA TYR A 266 4.60 -16.84 -9.82
C TYR A 266 4.18 -17.00 -11.26
N LEU A 267 2.96 -17.48 -11.44
CA LEU A 267 2.25 -17.56 -12.73
C LEU A 267 0.83 -17.07 -12.48
N MET A 268 0.24 -16.43 -13.46
CA MET A 268 -1.17 -16.07 -13.44
C MET A 268 -1.95 -16.94 -14.43
N ASP A 269 -3.22 -17.16 -14.16
CA ASP A 269 -4.12 -17.67 -15.16
C ASP A 269 -4.44 -16.56 -16.17
N GLU A 270 -4.01 -16.73 -17.42
CA GLU A 270 -4.17 -15.73 -18.49
C GLU A 270 -5.63 -15.44 -18.83
N ASP A 271 -6.57 -16.31 -18.46
CA ASP A 271 -8.00 -16.01 -18.59
C ASP A 271 -8.39 -14.77 -17.76
N GLY A 272 -7.65 -14.45 -16.68
CA GLY A 272 -7.79 -13.20 -15.92
C GLY A 272 -7.65 -11.93 -16.77
N LEU A 273 -6.87 -11.99 -17.85
CA LEU A 273 -6.73 -10.85 -18.78
C LEU A 273 -8.04 -10.52 -19.49
N TYR A 274 -8.82 -11.54 -19.88
CA TYR A 274 -10.15 -11.33 -20.48
C TYR A 274 -11.13 -10.70 -19.50
N TYR A 275 -11.09 -11.11 -18.24
CA TYR A 275 -11.92 -10.52 -17.19
C TYR A 275 -11.53 -9.06 -16.94
N GLY A 276 -10.23 -8.75 -16.89
CA GLY A 276 -9.75 -7.38 -16.75
C GLY A 276 -10.14 -6.48 -17.92
N MET A 277 -9.96 -6.97 -19.15
CA MET A 277 -10.42 -6.25 -20.35
C MET A 277 -11.93 -6.06 -20.35
N GLY A 278 -12.68 -7.10 -20.00
CA GLY A 278 -14.15 -7.06 -19.93
C GLY A 278 -14.62 -6.03 -18.89
N PHE A 279 -14.01 -6.00 -17.71
CA PHE A 279 -14.32 -4.99 -16.68
C PHE A 279 -14.14 -3.57 -17.19
N PHE A 280 -12.97 -3.22 -17.72
CA PHE A 280 -12.73 -1.88 -18.25
C PHE A 280 -13.64 -1.55 -19.44
N ALA A 281 -13.88 -2.52 -20.35
CA ALA A 281 -14.79 -2.31 -21.48
C ALA A 281 -16.22 -1.99 -20.99
N ALA A 282 -16.71 -2.73 -20.01
CA ALA A 282 -18.03 -2.53 -19.43
C ALA A 282 -18.15 -1.18 -18.70
N MET A 283 -17.10 -0.76 -17.97
CA MET A 283 -17.06 0.56 -17.33
C MET A 283 -17.10 1.70 -18.36
N VAL A 284 -16.31 1.57 -19.45
CA VAL A 284 -16.32 2.55 -20.56
C VAL A 284 -17.69 2.58 -21.25
N GLU A 285 -18.30 1.43 -21.53
CA GLU A 285 -19.63 1.37 -22.14
C GLU A 285 -20.69 2.01 -21.24
N ARG A 286 -20.69 1.70 -19.95
CA ARG A 286 -21.64 2.25 -18.97
C ARG A 286 -21.52 3.77 -18.84
N LYS A 287 -20.30 4.33 -18.91
CA LYS A 287 -20.06 5.77 -18.70
C LYS A 287 -20.08 6.59 -19.98
N LEU A 288 -19.47 6.10 -21.05
CA LEU A 288 -19.16 6.90 -22.25
C LEU A 288 -19.94 6.45 -23.51
N MET A 289 -20.65 5.34 -23.48
CA MET A 289 -21.44 4.91 -24.66
C MET A 289 -22.94 4.99 -24.35
N LYS A 290 -23.72 5.43 -25.34
CA LYS A 290 -25.19 5.49 -25.29
C LYS A 290 -25.79 4.36 -26.10
#